data_887d3f304b53aefa240b2f1d59af3bdd
#
_entry.id   887d3f304b53aefa240b2f1d59af3bdd
#
_cell.length_a   1.000
_cell.length_b   1.000
_cell.length_c   1.000
_cell.angle_alpha   90.00
_cell.angle_beta   90.00
_cell.angle_gamma   90.00
#
_symmetry.space_group_name_H-M   'P 1'
#
loop_
_entity.id
_entity.type
_entity.pdbx_description
1 polymer ?
#
loop_
_entity_poly.entity_id
_entity_poly.type
_entity_poly.pdbx_seq_one_letter_code
_entity_poly.pdbx_strand_id
1 'polypeptide(L)'
;MSFVGGSMISPGGAEANEYNQKKENNPTRGLYIAEDKDGKPQPTVNLMMRHGVRSALEYASSKDLQKALAVRNPELAPHLTFYDAGGHGYATVRVDAGTMVTEFVCIPRPLERSPGVDGGPLRYRVRHEVPLWQAGERPQMRQTVVEGDAGLAV
;
A
#
# COMPACT_ATOMS: atom_id res chain seq x y z
N MET A 1 3.52 18.01 -1.56
CA MET A 1 3.65 16.56 -1.28
C MET A 1 2.98 16.29 0.05
N SER A 2 2.23 15.20 0.15
CA SER A 2 1.51 14.84 1.37
C SER A 2 1.79 13.38 1.71
N PHE A 3 2.04 13.09 2.98
CA PHE A 3 2.19 11.73 3.53
C PHE A 3 1.18 11.55 4.65
N VAL A 4 0.47 10.42 4.62
CA VAL A 4 -0.53 10.08 5.63
C VAL A 4 -0.16 8.71 6.19
N GLY A 5 -0.02 8.64 7.51
CA GLY A 5 0.20 7.39 8.23
C GLY A 5 -1.12 6.74 8.64
N GLY A 6 -1.13 5.41 8.66
CA GLY A 6 -2.26 4.62 9.14
C GLY A 6 -2.11 4.19 10.61
N SER A 7 -3.06 3.39 11.07
CA SER A 7 -3.02 2.81 12.41
C SER A 7 -1.96 1.70 12.54
N MET A 8 -1.34 1.63 13.70
CA MET A 8 -0.42 0.52 14.02
C MET A 8 -1.15 -0.75 14.50
N ILE A 9 -2.31 -0.59 15.16
CA ILE A 9 -2.97 -1.68 15.87
C ILE A 9 -4.42 -1.93 15.43
N SER A 10 -5.11 -0.95 14.87
CA SER A 10 -6.49 -1.13 14.39
C SER A 10 -6.50 -1.94 13.09
N PRO A 11 -7.50 -2.79 12.88
CA PRO A 11 -7.63 -3.49 11.59
C PRO A 11 -7.75 -2.50 10.45
N GLY A 12 -7.13 -2.83 9.31
CA GLY A 12 -7.34 -2.10 8.07
C GLY A 12 -8.78 -2.26 7.55
N GLY A 13 -9.21 -1.36 6.66
CA GLY A 13 -10.58 -1.40 6.12
C GLY A 13 -10.94 -2.71 5.44
N ALA A 14 -10.00 -3.32 4.72
CA ALA A 14 -10.18 -4.63 4.09
C ALA A 14 -10.37 -5.74 5.14
N GLU A 15 -9.57 -5.75 6.20
CA GLU A 15 -9.68 -6.72 7.29
C GLU A 15 -10.99 -6.58 8.07
N ALA A 16 -11.40 -5.34 8.34
CA ALA A 16 -12.68 -5.07 9.00
C ALA A 16 -13.87 -5.58 8.18
N ASN A 17 -13.83 -5.41 6.85
CA ASN A 17 -14.85 -5.95 5.96
C ASN A 17 -14.86 -7.48 5.94
N GLU A 18 -13.71 -8.14 5.91
CA GLU A 18 -13.61 -9.61 5.98
C GLU A 18 -14.17 -10.16 7.30
N TYR A 19 -13.93 -9.46 8.39
CA TYR A 19 -14.47 -9.86 9.70
C TYR A 19 -16.01 -9.72 9.78
N ASN A 20 -16.55 -8.64 9.22
CA ASN A 20 -17.98 -8.31 9.33
C ASN A 20 -18.86 -9.01 8.30
N GLN A 21 -18.29 -9.51 7.20
CA GLN A 21 -19.03 -10.11 6.09
C GLN A 21 -18.53 -11.51 5.79
N LYS A 22 -19.47 -12.45 5.56
CA LYS A 22 -19.11 -13.79 5.10
C LYS A 22 -18.57 -13.71 3.67
N LYS A 23 -17.42 -14.35 3.43
CA LYS A 23 -16.74 -14.38 2.12
C LYS A 23 -17.65 -14.79 0.98
N GLU A 24 -18.47 -15.82 1.22
CA GLU A 24 -19.32 -16.46 0.21
C GLU A 24 -20.45 -15.55 -0.29
N ASN A 25 -20.84 -14.57 0.50
CA ASN A 25 -22.00 -13.73 0.24
C ASN A 25 -21.62 -12.27 -0.09
N ASN A 26 -20.35 -11.99 -0.31
CA ASN A 26 -19.91 -10.63 -0.59
C ASN A 26 -19.48 -10.43 -2.06
N PRO A 27 -20.41 -9.97 -2.93
CA PRO A 27 -20.11 -9.77 -4.34
C PRO A 27 -19.06 -8.67 -4.59
N THR A 28 -18.81 -7.80 -3.62
CA THR A 28 -17.85 -6.71 -3.72
C THR A 28 -16.48 -7.05 -3.13
N ARG A 29 -16.29 -8.28 -2.63
CA ARG A 29 -15.05 -8.71 -1.98
C ARG A 29 -13.83 -8.43 -2.85
N GLY A 30 -13.88 -8.72 -4.13
CA GLY A 30 -12.78 -8.51 -5.07
C GLY A 30 -12.31 -7.06 -5.21
N LEU A 31 -13.11 -6.07 -4.78
CA LEU A 31 -12.73 -4.66 -4.79
C LEU A 31 -11.77 -4.29 -3.65
N TYR A 32 -11.78 -5.02 -2.55
CA TYR A 32 -10.96 -4.67 -1.39
C TYR A 32 -9.97 -5.76 -1.00
N ILE A 33 -10.24 -7.04 -1.30
CA ILE A 33 -9.32 -8.14 -1.06
C ILE A 33 -9.52 -9.26 -2.08
N ALA A 34 -8.43 -9.88 -2.53
CA ALA A 34 -8.43 -11.09 -3.33
C ALA A 34 -7.25 -11.96 -2.92
N GLU A 35 -7.31 -13.24 -3.24
CA GLU A 35 -6.19 -14.15 -3.04
C GLU A 35 -5.24 -14.08 -4.25
N ASP A 36 -3.93 -14.16 -4.01
CA ASP A 36 -2.94 -14.31 -5.07
C ASP A 36 -2.88 -15.77 -5.57
N LYS A 37 -1.86 -16.07 -6.40
CA LYS A 37 -1.66 -17.42 -6.97
C LYS A 37 -1.36 -18.49 -5.89
N ASP A 38 -0.83 -18.07 -4.75
CA ASP A 38 -0.47 -18.93 -3.62
C ASP A 38 -1.60 -19.00 -2.56
N GLY A 39 -2.75 -18.39 -2.83
CA GLY A 39 -3.88 -18.31 -1.91
C GLY A 39 -3.71 -17.30 -0.77
N LYS A 40 -2.70 -16.44 -0.83
CA LYS A 40 -2.48 -15.40 0.18
C LYS A 40 -3.37 -14.19 -0.09
N PRO A 41 -4.02 -13.63 0.94
CA PRO A 41 -4.85 -12.45 0.78
C PRO A 41 -4.02 -11.22 0.40
N GLN A 42 -4.49 -10.51 -0.64
CA GLN A 42 -3.89 -9.29 -1.16
C GLN A 42 -4.91 -8.14 -1.12
N PRO A 43 -4.53 -6.95 -0.65
CA PRO A 43 -5.44 -5.80 -0.55
C PRO A 43 -5.68 -5.18 -1.94
N THR A 44 -6.65 -5.68 -2.70
CA THR A 44 -7.03 -5.14 -4.02
C THR A 44 -7.55 -3.71 -3.95
N VAL A 45 -7.97 -3.25 -2.77
CA VAL A 45 -8.29 -1.84 -2.52
C VAL A 45 -7.13 -0.91 -2.91
N ASN A 46 -5.89 -1.37 -2.81
CA ASN A 46 -4.71 -0.60 -3.22
C ASN A 46 -4.74 -0.33 -4.73
N LEU A 47 -5.07 -1.34 -5.53
CA LEU A 47 -5.27 -1.17 -6.98
C LEU A 47 -6.50 -0.31 -7.28
N MET A 48 -7.60 -0.54 -6.56
CA MET A 48 -8.82 0.24 -6.75
C MET A 48 -8.57 1.74 -6.55
N MET A 49 -7.86 2.12 -5.50
CA MET A 49 -7.59 3.53 -5.18
C MET A 49 -6.57 4.17 -6.13
N ARG A 50 -5.60 3.41 -6.61
CA ARG A 50 -4.54 3.93 -7.50
C ARG A 50 -4.90 3.84 -8.97
N HIS A 51 -5.64 2.81 -9.38
CA HIS A 51 -5.82 2.42 -10.79
C HIS A 51 -7.28 2.20 -11.19
N GLY A 52 -8.20 2.21 -10.24
CA GLY A 52 -9.63 2.09 -10.46
C GLY A 52 -10.20 0.69 -10.29
N VAL A 53 -11.53 0.63 -10.26
CA VAL A 53 -12.31 -0.59 -10.02
C VAL A 53 -11.98 -1.71 -11.02
N ARG A 54 -11.80 -1.38 -12.30
CA ARG A 54 -11.47 -2.38 -13.35
C ARG A 54 -10.15 -3.08 -13.07
N SER A 55 -9.13 -2.33 -12.62
CA SER A 55 -7.83 -2.89 -12.26
C SER A 55 -7.93 -3.85 -11.07
N ALA A 56 -8.67 -3.46 -10.01
CA ALA A 56 -8.90 -4.32 -8.86
C ALA A 56 -9.63 -5.63 -9.23
N LEU A 57 -10.70 -5.55 -10.01
CA LEU A 57 -11.48 -6.72 -10.45
C LEU A 57 -10.68 -7.62 -11.40
N GLU A 58 -9.87 -7.04 -12.29
CA GLU A 58 -8.99 -7.81 -13.16
C GLU A 58 -7.97 -8.61 -12.34
N TYR A 59 -7.33 -7.99 -11.34
CA TYR A 59 -6.45 -8.72 -10.45
C TYR A 59 -7.19 -9.82 -9.67
N ALA A 60 -8.37 -9.51 -9.13
CA ALA A 60 -9.16 -10.48 -8.37
C ALA A 60 -9.51 -11.73 -9.20
N SER A 61 -9.71 -11.59 -10.51
CA SER A 61 -10.02 -12.71 -11.42
C SER A 61 -8.77 -13.42 -11.94
N SER A 62 -7.77 -12.65 -12.43
CA SER A 62 -6.61 -13.20 -13.14
C SER A 62 -5.42 -13.54 -12.23
N LYS A 63 -5.35 -12.95 -11.03
CA LYS A 63 -4.19 -13.03 -10.12
C LYS A 63 -2.91 -12.48 -10.75
N ASP A 64 -3.04 -11.64 -11.75
CA ASP A 64 -1.95 -11.10 -12.56
C ASP A 64 -1.91 -9.59 -12.50
N LEU A 65 -0.87 -9.04 -11.86
CA LEU A 65 -0.70 -7.61 -11.71
C LEU A 65 -0.51 -6.90 -13.06
N GLN A 66 0.17 -7.52 -14.02
CA GLN A 66 0.39 -6.90 -15.33
C GLN A 66 -0.93 -6.73 -16.10
N LYS A 67 -1.81 -7.73 -16.04
CA LYS A 67 -3.16 -7.62 -16.62
C LYS A 67 -3.98 -6.55 -15.91
N ALA A 68 -3.92 -6.48 -14.60
CA ALA A 68 -4.60 -5.46 -13.82
C ALA A 68 -4.12 -4.04 -14.18
N LEU A 69 -2.82 -3.84 -14.36
CA LEU A 69 -2.25 -2.57 -14.77
C LEU A 69 -2.57 -2.19 -16.22
N ALA A 70 -2.76 -3.17 -17.11
CA ALA A 70 -3.15 -2.92 -18.50
C ALA A 70 -4.55 -2.30 -18.65
N VAL A 71 -5.45 -2.51 -17.65
CA VAL A 71 -6.81 -1.95 -17.64
C VAL A 71 -6.99 -0.78 -16.67
N ARG A 72 -5.89 -0.23 -16.18
CA ARG A 72 -5.90 0.91 -15.24
C ARG A 72 -6.53 2.16 -15.87
N ASN A 73 -7.09 3.02 -15.04
CA ASN A 73 -7.44 4.37 -15.43
C ASN A 73 -6.27 5.32 -15.13
N PRO A 74 -5.54 5.83 -16.13
CA PRO A 74 -4.38 6.69 -15.92
C PRO A 74 -4.73 8.08 -15.36
N GLU A 75 -5.98 8.49 -15.45
CA GLU A 75 -6.46 9.79 -14.94
C GLU A 75 -6.87 9.71 -13.45
N LEU A 76 -7.09 8.49 -12.95
CA LEU A 76 -7.43 8.30 -11.54
C LEU A 76 -6.17 8.47 -10.68
N ALA A 77 -6.19 9.47 -9.80
CA ALA A 77 -5.14 9.72 -8.82
C ALA A 77 -3.70 9.66 -9.38
N PRO A 78 -3.37 10.36 -10.51
CA PRO A 78 -2.07 10.23 -11.19
C PRO A 78 -0.87 10.65 -10.34
N HIS A 79 -1.11 11.31 -9.22
CA HIS A 79 -0.11 11.75 -8.24
C HIS A 79 0.07 10.75 -7.08
N LEU A 80 -0.75 9.71 -6.99
CA LEU A 80 -0.70 8.71 -5.92
C LEU A 80 0.21 7.54 -6.33
N THR A 81 1.44 7.54 -5.84
CA THR A 81 2.44 6.54 -6.20
C THR A 81 2.54 5.39 -5.21
N PHE A 82 2.06 5.60 -3.99
CA PHE A 82 2.04 4.61 -2.91
C PHE A 82 0.72 4.69 -2.15
N TYR A 83 0.09 3.55 -1.93
CA TYR A 83 -1.11 3.43 -1.11
C TYR A 83 -1.21 2.01 -0.54
N ASP A 84 -1.29 1.88 0.77
CA ASP A 84 -1.54 0.60 1.44
C ASP A 84 -2.62 0.74 2.51
N ALA A 85 -3.81 0.22 2.21
CA ALA A 85 -4.94 0.15 3.14
C ALA A 85 -4.91 -1.10 4.03
N GLY A 86 -4.03 -2.05 3.75
CA GLY A 86 -3.89 -3.30 4.50
C GLY A 86 -2.61 -3.38 5.33
N GLY A 87 -1.74 -2.37 5.24
CA GLY A 87 -0.48 -2.34 5.95
C GLY A 87 -0.61 -1.88 7.41
N HIS A 88 0.21 -2.46 8.27
CA HIS A 88 0.44 -2.01 9.64
C HIS A 88 1.87 -1.53 9.77
N GLY A 89 2.14 -0.59 10.64
CA GLY A 89 3.49 -0.10 10.81
C GLY A 89 3.57 1.36 11.18
N TYR A 90 4.66 1.99 10.79
CA TYR A 90 4.92 3.39 11.08
C TYR A 90 5.65 4.07 9.92
N ALA A 91 5.64 5.38 9.93
CA ALA A 91 6.42 6.19 9.02
C ALA A 91 7.41 7.04 9.80
N THR A 92 8.59 7.22 9.23
CA THR A 92 9.58 8.18 9.71
C THR A 92 9.75 9.29 8.69
N VAL A 93 9.96 10.51 9.18
CA VAL A 93 10.26 11.66 8.34
C VAL A 93 11.58 12.28 8.81
N ARG A 94 12.50 12.45 7.88
CA ARG A 94 13.75 13.16 8.10
C ARG A 94 13.83 14.32 7.14
N VAL A 95 14.13 15.48 7.65
CA VAL A 95 14.31 16.72 6.88
C VAL A 95 15.62 17.33 7.25
N ASP A 96 16.41 17.68 6.25
CA ASP A 96 17.63 18.48 6.38
C ASP A 96 17.63 19.64 5.37
N ALA A 97 18.73 20.35 5.26
CA ALA A 97 18.85 21.50 4.36
C ALA A 97 18.79 21.13 2.86
N GLY A 98 18.99 19.86 2.52
CA GLY A 98 19.08 19.41 1.12
C GLY A 98 17.97 18.45 0.71
N THR A 99 17.33 17.77 1.67
CA THR A 99 16.39 16.69 1.35
C THR A 99 15.25 16.55 2.37
N MET A 100 14.13 15.99 1.91
CA MET A 100 13.11 15.40 2.76
C MET A 100 12.97 13.92 2.41
N VAL A 101 13.14 13.06 3.41
CA VAL A 101 13.01 11.61 3.27
C VAL A 101 11.89 11.12 4.17
N THR A 102 10.95 10.38 3.58
CA THR A 102 9.90 9.66 4.32
C THR A 102 10.04 8.17 4.04
N GLU A 103 10.10 7.36 5.09
CA GLU A 103 10.10 5.91 4.99
C GLU A 103 8.85 5.34 5.66
N PHE A 104 8.12 4.50 4.93
CA PHE A 104 7.05 3.68 5.48
C PHE A 104 7.62 2.29 5.78
N VAL A 105 7.55 1.90 7.03
CA VAL A 105 7.98 0.59 7.53
C VAL A 105 6.73 -0.22 7.82
N CYS A 106 6.46 -1.24 7.00
CA CYS A 106 5.28 -2.07 7.10
C CYS A 106 5.64 -3.42 7.72
N ILE A 107 4.84 -3.83 8.69
CA ILE A 107 4.90 -5.14 9.34
C ILE A 107 3.59 -5.89 9.09
N PRO A 108 3.55 -7.22 9.23
CA PRO A 108 2.30 -7.95 9.33
C PRO A 108 1.46 -7.43 10.51
N ARG A 109 0.15 -7.60 10.44
CA ARG A 109 -0.72 -7.24 11.58
C ARG A 109 -0.23 -7.92 12.86
N PRO A 110 0.08 -7.16 13.92
CA PRO A 110 0.58 -7.72 15.16
C PRO A 110 -0.58 -8.33 15.96
N LEU A 111 -0.80 -9.64 15.81
CA LEU A 111 -1.80 -10.41 16.57
C LEU A 111 -1.26 -10.89 17.91
N GLU A 112 0.06 -11.01 18.01
CA GLU A 112 0.76 -11.47 19.22
C GLU A 112 1.88 -10.51 19.57
N ARG A 113 2.25 -10.48 20.87
CA ARG A 113 3.37 -9.65 21.31
C ARG A 113 4.68 -10.20 20.73
N SER A 114 5.37 -9.38 19.95
CA SER A 114 6.72 -9.70 19.49
C SER A 114 7.74 -9.54 20.61
N PRO A 115 8.72 -10.44 20.77
CA PRO A 115 9.88 -10.27 21.64
C PRO A 115 10.88 -9.26 21.06
N GLY A 116 10.78 -8.92 19.78
CA GLY A 116 11.68 -7.98 19.10
C GLY A 116 11.31 -6.52 19.35
N VAL A 117 12.32 -5.66 19.28
CA VAL A 117 12.17 -4.21 19.49
C VAL A 117 11.29 -3.60 18.39
N ASP A 118 11.34 -4.14 17.18
CA ASP A 118 10.66 -3.61 15.98
C ASP A 118 9.24 -4.16 15.78
N GLY A 119 8.69 -4.85 16.76
CA GLY A 119 7.30 -5.30 16.74
C GLY A 119 7.00 -6.53 15.87
N GLY A 120 8.00 -7.13 15.24
CA GLY A 120 7.84 -8.33 14.42
C GLY A 120 8.61 -8.30 13.09
N PRO A 121 8.39 -9.31 12.23
CA PRO A 121 9.07 -9.38 10.95
C PRO A 121 8.65 -8.21 10.04
N LEU A 122 9.62 -7.65 9.33
CA LEU A 122 9.36 -6.66 8.29
C LEU A 122 8.60 -7.29 7.12
N ARG A 123 7.55 -6.62 6.65
CA ARG A 123 6.89 -6.96 5.39
C ARG A 123 7.56 -6.25 4.21
N TYR A 124 7.71 -4.94 4.34
CA TYR A 124 8.45 -4.11 3.39
C TYR A 124 8.81 -2.75 3.99
N ARG A 125 9.75 -2.09 3.33
CA ARG A 125 10.11 -0.68 3.56
C ARG A 125 10.10 0.07 2.24
N VAL A 126 9.33 1.15 2.17
CA VAL A 126 9.27 2.04 1.00
C VAL A 126 9.76 3.42 1.40
N ARG A 127 10.72 3.93 0.63
CA ARG A 127 11.33 5.24 0.82
C ARG A 127 10.89 6.21 -0.26
N HIS A 128 10.52 7.41 0.17
CA HIS A 128 10.21 8.54 -0.67
C HIS A 128 11.21 9.66 -0.35
N GLU A 129 11.89 10.14 -1.36
CA GLU A 129 12.93 11.17 -1.22
C GLU A 129 12.64 12.32 -2.16
N VAL A 130 12.71 13.53 -1.62
CA VAL A 130 12.57 14.77 -2.39
C VAL A 130 13.77 15.65 -2.07
N PRO A 131 14.62 15.93 -3.06
CA PRO A 131 15.69 16.92 -2.90
C PRO A 131 15.11 18.34 -2.76
N LEU A 132 15.88 19.23 -2.18
CA LEU A 132 15.56 20.65 -2.18
C LEU A 132 15.39 21.12 -3.65
N TRP A 133 14.35 21.91 -3.91
CA TRP A 133 14.08 22.47 -5.22
C TRP A 133 14.03 23.99 -5.15
N GLN A 134 14.26 24.65 -6.27
CA GLN A 134 14.20 26.10 -6.37
C GLN A 134 12.74 26.59 -6.50
N ALA A 135 12.49 27.82 -6.07
CA ALA A 135 11.17 28.44 -6.24
C ALA A 135 10.80 28.49 -7.74
N GLY A 136 9.59 28.04 -8.05
CA GLY A 136 9.10 27.93 -9.43
C GLY A 136 9.38 26.58 -10.11
N GLU A 137 10.21 25.74 -9.57
CA GLU A 137 10.44 24.38 -10.06
C GLU A 137 9.41 23.41 -9.46
N ARG A 138 9.09 22.35 -10.22
CA ARG A 138 8.27 21.26 -9.72
C ARG A 138 9.16 20.27 -8.93
N PRO A 139 8.86 20.03 -7.65
CA PRO A 139 9.61 19.03 -6.87
C PRO A 139 9.53 17.65 -7.50
N GLN A 140 10.64 16.95 -7.54
CA GLN A 140 10.75 15.59 -8.06
C GLN A 140 10.88 14.60 -6.90
N MET A 141 9.92 13.70 -6.76
CA MET A 141 9.97 12.66 -5.76
C MET A 141 10.53 11.37 -6.37
N ARG A 142 11.47 10.75 -5.67
CA ARG A 142 11.94 9.39 -5.95
C ARG A 142 11.31 8.42 -4.96
N GLN A 143 10.71 7.34 -5.46
CA GLN A 143 10.19 6.23 -4.66
C GLN A 143 11.08 5.00 -4.86
N THR A 144 11.39 4.31 -3.79
CA THR A 144 12.21 3.09 -3.80
C THR A 144 11.66 2.08 -2.80
N VAL A 145 11.44 0.84 -3.22
CA VAL A 145 11.26 -0.28 -2.29
C VAL A 145 12.65 -0.67 -1.81
N VAL A 146 12.94 -0.35 -0.55
CA VAL A 146 14.28 -0.53 0.05
C VAL A 146 14.47 -1.98 0.48
N GLU A 147 13.40 -2.60 0.95
CA GLU A 147 13.43 -3.95 1.52
C GLU A 147 12.06 -4.60 1.44
N GLY A 148 12.01 -5.93 1.27
CA GLY A 148 10.79 -6.71 1.24
C GLY A 148 9.96 -6.57 -0.04
N ASP A 149 8.69 -6.96 0.04
CA ASP A 149 7.74 -6.92 -1.07
C ASP A 149 6.53 -6.04 -0.73
N ALA A 150 6.44 -4.91 -1.42
CA ALA A 150 5.32 -3.97 -1.26
C ALA A 150 4.05 -4.44 -2.01
N GLY A 151 4.14 -5.46 -2.85
CA GLY A 151 3.01 -6.06 -3.54
C GLY A 151 2.15 -5.05 -4.30
N LEU A 152 0.87 -4.98 -3.95
CA LEU A 152 -0.09 -4.07 -4.59
C LEU A 152 -0.03 -2.62 -4.10
N ALA A 153 0.90 -2.27 -3.17
CA ALA A 153 0.99 -0.92 -2.59
C ALA A 153 1.77 0.08 -3.45
N VAL A 154 2.61 -0.38 -4.39
CA VAL A 154 3.49 0.43 -5.26
C VAL A 154 3.20 0.23 -6.73
#